data_72a0ed4e387d33d5eb2a9b61fa112615
#
_entry.id   72a0ed4e387d33d5eb2a9b61fa112615
#
_cell.length_a   1.000
_cell.length_b   1.000
_cell.length_c   1.000
_cell.angle_alpha   90.00
_cell.angle_beta   90.00
_cell.angle_gamma   90.00
#
_symmetry.space_group_name_H-M   'P 1'
#
loop_
_entity.id
_entity.type
_entity.pdbx_description
1 polymer ?
#
loop_
_entity_poly.entity_id
_entity_poly.type
_entity_poly.pdbx_seq_one_letter_code
_entity_poly.pdbx_strand_id
1 'polypeptide(L)'
;LAYQQLGQASQVVSEQLQQLLAHSNAIKSLEMNTHDVLLEQQQQQNYAYFVQSGVLVAAYLDEQGQQHYKEFYFQGELAFIYSAWITQQPANYSLEVLKPSRLLRVPLAELAQPRWHSLTMALLQQQVLFKESKEAFLLLQSPQQRYQFLLTHRPHWLAQLSLTQVAKYLGISAVSLSRIRARLGLN
;
A
#
# COMPACT_ATOMS: atom_id res chain seq x y z
N LEU A 1 -5.87 -9.46 18.28
CA LEU A 1 -5.59 -8.13 18.89
C LEU A 1 -5.03 -7.15 17.86
N ALA A 2 -3.91 -7.43 17.20
CA ALA A 2 -3.27 -6.50 16.25
C ALA A 2 -4.19 -6.08 15.08
N TYR A 3 -5.00 -6.99 14.57
CA TYR A 3 -5.96 -6.73 13.49
C TYR A 3 -7.12 -5.80 13.88
N GLN A 4 -7.62 -5.93 15.11
CA GLN A 4 -8.68 -5.04 15.61
C GLN A 4 -8.15 -3.63 15.82
N GLN A 5 -6.94 -3.50 16.37
CA GLN A 5 -6.27 -2.21 16.55
C GLN A 5 -5.98 -1.52 15.21
N LEU A 6 -5.54 -2.28 14.20
CA LEU A 6 -5.32 -1.77 12.85
C LEU A 6 -6.64 -1.31 12.21
N GLY A 7 -7.75 -2.03 12.42
CA GLY A 7 -9.07 -1.66 11.93
C GLY A 7 -9.55 -0.32 12.51
N GLN A 8 -9.39 -0.11 13.80
CA GLN A 8 -9.74 1.16 14.46
C GLN A 8 -8.87 2.33 13.96
N ALA A 9 -7.55 2.12 13.86
CA ALA A 9 -6.63 3.12 13.33
C ALA A 9 -6.98 3.49 11.88
N SER A 10 -7.36 2.52 11.06
CA SER A 10 -7.78 2.75 9.66
C SER A 10 -9.08 3.56 9.55
N GLN A 11 -10.02 3.35 10.46
CA GLN A 11 -11.27 4.12 10.50
C GLN A 11 -10.99 5.59 10.82
N VAL A 12 -10.18 5.88 11.84
CA VAL A 12 -9.79 7.24 12.23
C VAL A 12 -9.09 7.96 11.08
N VAL A 13 -8.15 7.28 10.40
CA VAL A 13 -7.47 7.82 9.22
C VAL A 13 -8.46 8.13 8.11
N SER A 14 -9.39 7.21 7.82
CA SER A 14 -10.38 7.38 6.76
C SER A 14 -11.26 8.60 6.98
N GLU A 15 -11.78 8.80 8.20
CA GLU A 15 -12.63 9.93 8.56
C GLU A 15 -11.90 11.28 8.41
N GLN A 16 -10.68 11.36 8.93
CA GLN A 16 -9.87 12.59 8.85
C GLN A 16 -9.37 12.87 7.44
N LEU A 17 -9.05 11.82 6.67
CA LEU A 17 -8.65 11.96 5.28
C LEU A 17 -9.78 12.50 4.40
N GLN A 18 -11.02 12.05 4.63
CA GLN A 18 -12.18 12.62 3.93
C GLN A 18 -12.34 14.12 4.21
N GLN A 19 -12.10 14.57 5.43
CA GLN A 19 -12.12 16.00 5.77
C GLN A 19 -11.04 16.77 5.00
N LEU A 20 -9.80 16.26 4.94
CA LEU A 20 -8.74 16.87 4.15
C LEU A 20 -9.13 16.98 2.67
N LEU A 21 -9.62 15.88 2.09
CA LEU A 21 -10.00 15.81 0.67
C LEU A 21 -11.14 16.79 0.33
N ALA A 22 -12.05 17.04 1.26
CA ALA A 22 -13.18 17.98 1.06
C ALA A 22 -12.79 19.46 1.21
N HIS A 23 -11.73 19.78 1.97
CA HIS A 23 -11.42 21.17 2.34
C HIS A 23 -10.13 21.73 1.71
N SER A 24 -9.39 20.93 0.93
CA SER A 24 -8.17 21.40 0.29
C SER A 24 -8.33 21.65 -1.21
N ASN A 25 -8.12 22.90 -1.62
CA ASN A 25 -8.13 23.31 -3.03
C ASN A 25 -6.83 22.91 -3.77
N ALA A 26 -5.81 22.42 -3.05
CA ALA A 26 -4.53 22.01 -3.62
C ALA A 26 -4.58 20.60 -4.23
N ILE A 27 -5.64 19.84 -3.98
CA ILE A 27 -5.82 18.46 -4.43
C ILE A 27 -6.27 18.43 -5.88
N LYS A 28 -5.63 17.58 -6.69
CA LYS A 28 -5.95 17.40 -8.11
C LYS A 28 -6.30 15.96 -8.42
N SER A 29 -7.34 15.77 -9.24
CA SER A 29 -7.68 14.45 -9.78
C SER A 29 -6.73 14.09 -10.92
N LEU A 30 -6.33 12.81 -10.96
CA LEU A 30 -5.51 12.21 -12.01
C LEU A 30 -6.16 10.92 -12.48
N GLU A 31 -6.09 10.67 -13.78
CA GLU A 31 -6.37 9.36 -14.38
C GLU A 31 -5.05 8.76 -14.86
N MET A 32 -4.77 7.53 -14.43
CA MET A 32 -3.50 6.87 -14.65
C MET A 32 -3.72 5.50 -15.25
N ASN A 33 -2.85 5.11 -16.17
CA ASN A 33 -2.89 3.82 -16.84
C ASN A 33 -2.02 2.80 -16.13
N THR A 34 -2.24 1.52 -16.40
CA THR A 34 -1.37 0.44 -15.94
C THR A 34 0.08 0.70 -16.37
N HIS A 35 1.02 0.50 -15.46
CA HIS A 35 2.46 0.73 -15.59
C HIS A 35 2.91 2.21 -15.54
N ASP A 36 2.01 3.17 -15.37
CA ASP A 36 2.42 4.53 -15.08
C ASP A 36 3.15 4.58 -13.71
N VAL A 37 4.25 5.33 -13.66
CA VAL A 37 5.04 5.49 -12.43
C VAL A 37 4.66 6.81 -11.77
N LEU A 38 4.22 6.73 -10.51
CA LEU A 38 3.85 7.89 -9.70
C LEU A 38 5.05 8.50 -8.96
N LEU A 39 5.99 7.64 -8.60
CA LEU A 39 7.24 8.00 -7.91
C LEU A 39 8.28 6.93 -8.19
N GLU A 40 9.42 7.34 -8.72
CA GLU A 40 10.57 6.45 -8.94
C GLU A 40 11.41 6.31 -7.68
N GLN A 41 12.09 5.16 -7.55
CA GLN A 41 13.12 4.96 -6.54
C GLN A 41 14.23 6.01 -6.73
N GLN A 42 14.75 6.60 -5.66
CA GLN A 42 15.69 7.72 -5.61
C GLN A 42 15.14 9.09 -6.05
N GLN A 43 13.85 9.20 -6.35
CA GLN A 43 13.20 10.47 -6.63
C GLN A 43 12.72 11.14 -5.34
N GLN A 44 12.71 12.49 -5.32
CA GLN A 44 12.15 13.27 -4.23
C GLN A 44 10.62 13.19 -4.25
N GLN A 45 10.03 12.84 -3.10
CA GLN A 45 8.59 12.71 -2.96
C GLN A 45 7.94 14.05 -2.57
N ASN A 46 7.04 14.55 -3.41
CA ASN A 46 6.28 15.78 -3.15
C ASN A 46 4.79 15.54 -2.90
N TYR A 47 4.28 14.35 -3.24
CA TYR A 47 2.85 14.04 -3.22
C TYR A 47 2.56 12.71 -2.55
N ALA A 48 1.37 12.64 -1.95
CA ALA A 48 0.66 11.41 -1.66
C ALA A 48 -0.47 11.23 -2.67
N TYR A 49 -0.96 9.98 -2.84
CA TYR A 49 -2.00 9.64 -3.81
C TYR A 49 -3.12 8.88 -3.12
N PHE A 50 -4.30 9.49 -3.04
CA PHE A 50 -5.51 8.82 -2.54
C PHE A 50 -6.15 8.04 -3.69
N VAL A 51 -6.38 6.75 -3.48
CA VAL A 51 -6.94 5.86 -4.49
C VAL A 51 -8.45 5.94 -4.48
N GLN A 52 -9.04 6.59 -5.49
CA GLN A 52 -10.50 6.62 -5.69
C GLN A 52 -11.00 5.33 -6.36
N SER A 53 -10.20 4.78 -7.28
CA SER A 53 -10.43 3.47 -7.92
C SER A 53 -9.13 2.95 -8.51
N GLY A 54 -9.04 1.63 -8.73
CA GLY A 54 -7.86 0.97 -9.28
C GLY A 54 -6.96 0.37 -8.21
N VAL A 55 -5.71 0.09 -8.54
CA VAL A 55 -4.72 -0.54 -7.65
C VAL A 55 -3.34 0.03 -7.91
N LEU A 56 -2.66 0.44 -6.84
CA LEU A 56 -1.26 0.83 -6.87
C LEU A 56 -0.40 -0.23 -6.18
N VAL A 57 0.89 -0.23 -6.48
CA VAL A 57 1.90 -1.07 -5.84
C VAL A 57 3.11 -0.24 -5.42
N ALA A 58 3.62 -0.50 -4.23
CA ALA A 58 4.94 -0.09 -3.79
C ALA A 58 5.92 -1.23 -4.04
N ALA A 59 7.04 -0.96 -4.71
CA ALA A 59 8.01 -1.97 -5.07
C ALA A 59 9.45 -1.48 -4.89
N TYR A 60 10.30 -2.34 -4.32
CA TYR A 60 11.74 -2.17 -4.40
C TYR A 60 12.23 -2.70 -5.76
N LEU A 61 13.16 -1.99 -6.34
CA LEU A 61 13.94 -2.45 -7.48
C LEU A 61 15.34 -2.82 -6.96
N ASP A 62 15.74 -4.08 -7.14
CA ASP A 62 17.07 -4.51 -6.74
C ASP A 62 18.12 -4.21 -7.82
N GLU A 63 19.40 -4.50 -7.51
CA GLU A 63 20.54 -4.26 -8.42
C GLU A 63 20.45 -5.04 -9.73
N GLN A 64 19.70 -6.13 -9.77
CA GLN A 64 19.44 -6.95 -10.95
C GLN A 64 18.22 -6.46 -11.75
N GLY A 65 17.56 -5.37 -11.34
CA GLY A 65 16.36 -4.85 -11.96
C GLY A 65 15.09 -5.65 -11.63
N GLN A 66 15.12 -6.53 -10.62
CA GLN A 66 13.96 -7.30 -10.20
C GLN A 66 13.10 -6.51 -9.23
N GLN A 67 11.78 -6.51 -9.45
CA GLN A 67 10.82 -5.87 -8.56
C GLN A 67 10.39 -6.79 -7.41
N HIS A 68 10.48 -6.27 -6.18
CA HIS A 68 9.99 -6.91 -4.96
C HIS A 68 8.81 -6.12 -4.41
N TYR A 69 7.63 -6.70 -4.45
CA TYR A 69 6.41 -6.02 -4.03
C TYR A 69 6.35 -5.87 -2.52
N LYS A 70 6.27 -4.62 -2.10
CA LYS A 70 6.26 -4.24 -0.69
C LYS A 70 4.84 -4.11 -0.16
N GLU A 71 3.96 -3.44 -0.92
CA GLU A 71 2.59 -3.15 -0.51
C GLU A 71 1.71 -2.88 -1.72
N PHE A 72 0.42 -3.16 -1.57
CA PHE A 72 -0.61 -2.73 -2.50
C PHE A 72 -1.49 -1.68 -1.85
N TYR A 73 -2.02 -0.77 -2.67
CA TYR A 73 -2.99 0.22 -2.25
C TYR A 73 -4.24 0.09 -3.10
N PHE A 74 -5.38 0.01 -2.43
CA PHE A 74 -6.70 -0.15 -3.02
C PHE A 74 -7.56 1.08 -2.78
N GLN A 75 -8.78 1.05 -3.29
CA GLN A 75 -9.75 2.13 -3.09
C GLN A 75 -9.88 2.51 -1.61
N GLY A 76 -9.83 3.81 -1.33
CA GLY A 76 -9.95 4.38 0.02
C GLY A 76 -8.62 4.53 0.76
N GLU A 77 -7.49 4.07 0.20
CA GLU A 77 -6.18 4.14 0.82
C GLU A 77 -5.32 5.30 0.29
N LEU A 78 -4.45 5.82 1.13
CA LEU A 78 -3.50 6.88 0.79
C LEU A 78 -2.11 6.27 0.58
N ALA A 79 -1.60 6.34 -0.66
CA ALA A 79 -0.31 5.81 -1.05
C ALA A 79 0.77 6.89 -1.01
N PHE A 80 1.79 6.71 -0.20
CA PHE A 80 3.03 7.49 -0.17
C PHE A 80 4.10 6.76 0.64
N ILE A 81 5.33 7.23 0.56
CA ILE A 81 6.48 6.62 1.23
C ILE A 81 6.74 7.32 2.55
N TYR A 82 6.35 6.70 3.65
CA TYR A 82 6.48 7.26 5.00
C TYR A 82 7.93 7.61 5.36
N SER A 83 8.90 6.75 5.04
CA SER A 83 10.32 7.02 5.33
C SER A 83 10.82 8.26 4.61
N ALA A 84 10.52 8.42 3.32
CA ALA A 84 10.90 9.59 2.54
C ALA A 84 10.24 10.86 3.09
N TRP A 85 8.97 10.77 3.50
CA TRP A 85 8.25 11.90 4.10
C TRP A 85 8.83 12.33 5.45
N ILE A 86 9.15 11.37 6.34
CA ILE A 86 9.68 11.66 7.68
C ILE A 86 11.11 12.20 7.61
N THR A 87 11.95 11.57 6.77
CA THR A 87 13.38 11.90 6.70
C THR A 87 13.72 13.00 5.70
N GLN A 88 12.75 13.39 4.84
CA GLN A 88 12.95 14.32 3.72
C GLN A 88 14.05 13.84 2.74
N GLN A 89 14.31 12.54 2.71
CA GLN A 89 15.24 11.90 1.78
C GLN A 89 14.52 11.36 0.54
N PRO A 90 15.21 11.12 -0.55
CA PRO A 90 14.64 10.48 -1.74
C PRO A 90 13.99 9.14 -1.42
N ALA A 91 13.00 8.78 -2.23
CA ALA A 91 12.25 7.54 -2.11
C ALA A 91 13.16 6.31 -2.21
N ASN A 92 13.04 5.38 -1.28
CA ASN A 92 13.82 4.14 -1.29
C ASN A 92 13.13 2.97 -2.01
N TYR A 93 11.94 3.21 -2.58
CA TYR A 93 11.21 2.30 -3.45
C TYR A 93 10.27 3.10 -4.37
N SER A 94 9.71 2.46 -5.40
CA SER A 94 8.77 3.08 -6.34
C SER A 94 7.33 2.98 -5.90
N LEU A 95 6.47 3.88 -6.46
CA LEU A 95 5.01 3.74 -6.47
C LEU A 95 4.55 3.68 -7.93
N GLU A 96 3.84 2.62 -8.29
CA GLU A 96 3.43 2.33 -9.66
C GLU A 96 1.95 1.98 -9.73
N VAL A 97 1.35 2.22 -10.89
CA VAL A 97 -0.05 1.89 -11.17
C VAL A 97 -0.13 0.44 -11.69
N LEU A 98 -0.77 -0.41 -10.92
CA LEU A 98 -0.92 -1.83 -11.25
C LEU A 98 -2.17 -2.12 -12.09
N LYS A 99 -3.21 -1.30 -11.94
CA LYS A 99 -4.43 -1.29 -12.76
C LYS A 99 -4.85 0.14 -13.05
N PRO A 100 -5.58 0.42 -14.15
CA PRO A 100 -6.06 1.76 -14.44
C PRO A 100 -6.73 2.37 -13.21
N SER A 101 -6.30 3.56 -12.82
CA SER A 101 -6.63 4.16 -11.53
C SER A 101 -7.09 5.60 -11.68
N ARG A 102 -8.07 5.97 -10.87
CA ARG A 102 -8.41 7.36 -10.59
C ARG A 102 -7.88 7.72 -9.21
N LEU A 103 -7.07 8.77 -9.16
CA LEU A 103 -6.34 9.17 -7.96
C LEU A 103 -6.63 10.63 -7.63
N LEU A 104 -6.56 10.98 -6.33
CA LEU A 104 -6.40 12.36 -5.92
C LEU A 104 -4.95 12.57 -5.47
N ARG A 105 -4.27 13.50 -6.14
CA ARG A 105 -2.90 13.88 -5.81
C ARG A 105 -2.91 14.95 -4.72
N VAL A 106 -2.38 14.60 -3.55
CA VAL A 106 -2.35 15.41 -2.33
C VAL A 106 -0.91 15.91 -2.13
N PRO A 107 -0.64 17.21 -2.15
CA PRO A 107 0.69 17.73 -1.82
C PRO A 107 1.06 17.34 -0.38
N LEU A 108 2.27 16.82 -0.15
CA LEU A 108 2.73 16.49 1.21
C LEU A 108 2.87 17.74 2.09
N ALA A 109 3.11 18.90 1.50
CA ALA A 109 3.07 20.19 2.20
C ALA A 109 1.69 20.48 2.81
N GLU A 110 0.60 19.96 2.25
CA GLU A 110 -0.73 20.06 2.83
C GLU A 110 -0.83 19.27 4.13
N LEU A 111 -0.32 18.03 4.17
CA LEU A 111 -0.29 17.20 5.38
C LEU A 111 0.59 17.80 6.49
N ALA A 112 1.55 18.63 6.14
CA ALA A 112 2.44 19.30 7.10
C ALA A 112 1.78 20.51 7.80
N GLN A 113 0.59 20.94 7.36
CA GLN A 113 -0.09 22.08 7.98
C GLN A 113 -0.60 21.75 9.39
N PRO A 114 -0.54 22.69 10.35
CA PRO A 114 -0.95 22.42 11.74
C PRO A 114 -2.38 21.90 11.90
N ARG A 115 -3.29 22.32 11.04
CA ARG A 115 -4.70 21.84 11.04
C ARG A 115 -4.83 20.34 10.76
N TRP A 116 -3.83 19.69 10.14
CA TRP A 116 -3.82 18.27 9.81
C TRP A 116 -2.91 17.43 10.72
N HIS A 117 -2.43 18.03 11.83
CA HIS A 117 -1.55 17.32 12.77
C HIS A 117 -2.18 16.02 13.30
N SER A 118 -3.48 16.04 13.60
CA SER A 118 -4.21 14.85 14.06
C SER A 118 -4.23 13.74 12.98
N LEU A 119 -4.45 14.09 11.71
CA LEU A 119 -4.38 13.14 10.59
C LEU A 119 -2.96 12.58 10.43
N THR A 120 -1.95 13.44 10.51
CA THR A 120 -0.54 13.05 10.46
C THR A 120 -0.20 12.01 11.53
N MET A 121 -0.60 12.26 12.77
CA MET A 121 -0.41 11.32 13.88
C MET A 121 -1.16 10.00 13.67
N ALA A 122 -2.41 10.05 13.21
CA ALA A 122 -3.20 8.87 12.92
C ALA A 122 -2.57 8.00 11.79
N LEU A 123 -2.05 8.63 10.74
CA LEU A 123 -1.32 7.96 9.66
C LEU A 123 -0.06 7.26 10.18
N LEU A 124 0.72 7.91 11.04
CA LEU A 124 1.92 7.32 11.64
C LEU A 124 1.58 6.15 12.56
N GLN A 125 0.57 6.28 13.42
CA GLN A 125 0.09 5.20 14.28
C GLN A 125 -0.39 3.99 13.47
N GLN A 126 -1.21 4.21 12.45
CA GLN A 126 -1.65 3.16 11.54
C GLN A 126 -0.46 2.47 10.88
N GLN A 127 0.53 3.23 10.41
CA GLN A 127 1.71 2.69 9.75
C GLN A 127 2.57 1.83 10.69
N VAL A 128 2.76 2.24 11.95
CA VAL A 128 3.51 1.43 12.94
C VAL A 128 2.80 0.11 13.18
N LEU A 129 1.49 0.13 13.49
CA LEU A 129 0.69 -1.09 13.72
C LEU A 129 0.69 -2.02 12.49
N PHE A 130 0.61 -1.44 11.31
CA PHE A 130 0.69 -2.20 10.07
C PHE A 130 2.05 -2.86 9.88
N LYS A 131 3.15 -2.14 10.15
CA LYS A 131 4.52 -2.68 10.01
C LYS A 131 4.79 -3.82 10.97
N GLU A 132 4.44 -3.69 12.25
CA GLU A 132 4.58 -4.76 13.23
C GLU A 132 3.73 -5.99 12.86
N SER A 133 2.49 -5.76 12.42
CA SER A 133 1.62 -6.85 11.95
C SER A 133 2.21 -7.59 10.74
N LYS A 134 2.80 -6.85 9.80
CA LYS A 134 3.44 -7.42 8.60
C LYS A 134 4.74 -8.14 8.95
N GLU A 135 5.55 -7.62 9.86
CA GLU A 135 6.75 -8.28 10.33
C GLU A 135 6.40 -9.63 10.98
N ALA A 136 5.45 -9.65 11.92
CA ALA A 136 4.96 -10.87 12.53
C ALA A 136 4.41 -11.87 11.50
N PHE A 137 3.64 -11.40 10.52
CA PHE A 137 3.14 -12.20 9.40
C PHE A 137 4.27 -12.86 8.60
N LEU A 138 5.35 -12.13 8.31
CA LEU A 138 6.48 -12.65 7.53
C LEU A 138 7.38 -13.59 8.35
N LEU A 139 7.59 -13.30 9.64
CA LEU A 139 8.50 -14.06 10.51
C LEU A 139 7.87 -15.34 11.07
N LEU A 140 6.58 -15.27 11.45
CA LEU A 140 5.94 -16.35 12.21
C LEU A 140 5.11 -17.30 11.35
N GLN A 141 4.73 -16.91 10.13
CA GLN A 141 3.86 -17.73 9.29
C GLN A 141 4.61 -18.38 8.13
N SER A 142 4.30 -19.65 7.88
CA SER A 142 4.75 -20.33 6.66
C SER A 142 4.08 -19.73 5.42
N PRO A 143 4.66 -19.89 4.21
CA PRO A 143 4.05 -19.41 2.96
C PRO A 143 2.59 -19.88 2.77
N GLN A 144 2.26 -21.10 3.17
CA GLN A 144 0.90 -21.60 3.09
C GLN A 144 -0.04 -20.86 4.05
N GLN A 145 0.38 -20.64 5.30
CA GLN A 145 -0.40 -19.88 6.29
C GLN A 145 -0.59 -18.42 5.85
N ARG A 146 0.45 -17.80 5.26
CA ARG A 146 0.35 -16.45 4.70
C ARG A 146 -0.70 -16.38 3.56
N TYR A 147 -0.74 -17.39 2.69
CA TYR A 147 -1.76 -17.43 1.63
C TYR A 147 -3.17 -17.67 2.19
N GLN A 148 -3.34 -18.60 3.13
CA GLN A 148 -4.61 -18.83 3.82
C GLN A 148 -5.12 -17.57 4.52
N PHE A 149 -4.21 -16.82 5.13
CA PHE A 149 -4.52 -15.52 5.72
C PHE A 149 -5.12 -14.54 4.69
N LEU A 150 -4.52 -14.42 3.50
CA LEU A 150 -5.07 -13.58 2.43
C LEU A 150 -6.45 -14.04 1.97
N LEU A 151 -6.66 -15.36 1.85
CA LEU A 151 -7.97 -15.93 1.50
C LEU A 151 -9.06 -15.50 2.50
N THR A 152 -8.74 -15.50 3.78
CA THR A 152 -9.70 -15.22 4.85
C THR A 152 -9.90 -13.73 5.10
N HIS A 153 -8.81 -12.95 5.10
CA HIS A 153 -8.85 -11.56 5.58
C HIS A 153 -8.70 -10.51 4.48
N ARG A 154 -8.28 -10.92 3.26
CA ARG A 154 -8.06 -10.02 2.11
C ARG A 154 -8.64 -10.59 0.80
N PRO A 155 -9.88 -11.12 0.79
CA PRO A 155 -10.43 -11.74 -0.42
C PRO A 155 -10.50 -10.77 -1.60
N HIS A 156 -10.71 -9.47 -1.34
CA HIS A 156 -10.72 -8.43 -2.37
C HIS A 156 -9.35 -8.25 -3.08
N TRP A 157 -8.24 -8.58 -2.42
CA TRP A 157 -6.92 -8.60 -3.05
C TRP A 157 -6.86 -9.70 -4.12
N LEU A 158 -7.31 -10.89 -3.75
CA LEU A 158 -7.30 -12.06 -4.64
C LEU A 158 -8.24 -11.91 -5.84
N ALA A 159 -9.30 -11.12 -5.69
CA ALA A 159 -10.19 -10.76 -6.79
C ALA A 159 -9.56 -9.73 -7.76
N GLN A 160 -8.59 -8.95 -7.32
CA GLN A 160 -7.99 -7.87 -8.10
C GLN A 160 -6.55 -8.13 -8.56
N LEU A 161 -5.81 -9.02 -7.90
CA LEU A 161 -4.42 -9.30 -8.19
C LEU A 161 -4.26 -10.63 -8.93
N SER A 162 -3.28 -10.69 -9.84
CA SER A 162 -2.86 -11.97 -10.43
C SER A 162 -2.12 -12.83 -9.40
N LEU A 163 -2.09 -14.14 -9.62
CA LEU A 163 -1.36 -15.06 -8.74
C LEU A 163 0.14 -14.75 -8.68
N THR A 164 0.72 -14.26 -9.77
CA THR A 164 2.13 -13.82 -9.79
C THR A 164 2.35 -12.62 -8.88
N GLN A 165 1.43 -11.65 -8.89
CA GLN A 165 1.50 -10.47 -8.00
C GLN A 165 1.36 -10.88 -6.53
N VAL A 166 0.41 -11.77 -6.23
CA VAL A 166 0.24 -12.33 -4.88
C VAL A 166 1.49 -13.09 -4.43
N ALA A 167 2.09 -13.91 -5.30
CA ALA A 167 3.33 -14.63 -4.98
C ALA A 167 4.49 -13.68 -4.65
N LYS A 168 4.68 -12.62 -5.44
CA LYS A 168 5.69 -11.57 -5.15
C LYS A 168 5.49 -10.92 -3.78
N TYR A 169 4.24 -10.61 -3.41
CA TYR A 169 3.92 -10.04 -2.09
C TYR A 169 4.19 -11.00 -0.94
N LEU A 170 3.92 -12.30 -1.15
CA LEU A 170 4.17 -13.35 -0.16
C LEU A 170 5.66 -13.73 -0.04
N GLY A 171 6.53 -13.20 -0.91
CA GLY A 171 7.95 -13.51 -0.96
C GLY A 171 8.24 -14.93 -1.45
N ILE A 172 7.44 -15.46 -2.37
CA ILE A 172 7.58 -16.79 -2.95
C ILE A 172 7.46 -16.76 -4.48
N SER A 173 7.89 -17.82 -5.14
CA SER A 173 7.70 -17.97 -6.58
C SER A 173 6.24 -18.30 -6.94
N ALA A 174 5.82 -17.94 -8.16
CA ALA A 174 4.49 -18.31 -8.68
C ALA A 174 4.26 -19.83 -8.70
N VAL A 175 5.32 -20.61 -8.97
CA VAL A 175 5.28 -22.09 -8.92
C VAL A 175 5.01 -22.59 -7.50
N SER A 176 5.66 -21.97 -6.48
CA SER A 176 5.40 -22.32 -5.08
C SER A 176 3.98 -21.99 -4.67
N LEU A 177 3.44 -20.85 -5.11
CA LEU A 177 2.05 -20.49 -4.83
C LEU A 177 1.06 -21.45 -5.51
N SER A 178 1.32 -21.83 -6.76
CA SER A 178 0.50 -22.83 -7.49
C SER A 178 0.43 -24.17 -6.73
N ARG A 179 1.58 -24.65 -6.22
CA ARG A 179 1.62 -25.88 -5.40
C ARG A 179 0.88 -25.75 -4.08
N ILE A 180 0.92 -24.58 -3.44
CA ILE A 180 0.15 -24.29 -2.22
C ILE A 180 -1.35 -24.35 -2.54
N ARG A 181 -1.79 -23.72 -3.63
CA ARG A 181 -3.19 -23.72 -4.07
C ARG A 181 -3.70 -25.13 -4.34
N ALA A 182 -2.92 -25.93 -5.08
CA ALA A 182 -3.28 -27.33 -5.34
C ALA A 182 -3.48 -28.16 -4.05
N ARG A 183 -2.57 -27.98 -3.07
CA ARG A 183 -2.70 -28.64 -1.76
C ARG A 183 -3.93 -28.18 -0.95
N LEU A 184 -4.41 -26.98 -1.18
CA LEU A 184 -5.62 -26.44 -0.55
C LEU A 184 -6.90 -26.73 -1.34
N GLY A 185 -6.82 -27.48 -2.45
CA GLY A 185 -7.95 -27.77 -3.32
C GLY A 185 -8.47 -26.57 -4.11
N LEU A 186 -7.64 -25.56 -4.32
CA LEU A 186 -7.96 -24.33 -5.04
C LEU A 186 -7.33 -24.38 -6.43
N ASN A 187 -8.13 -24.58 -7.45
CA ASN A 187 -7.72 -24.56 -8.86
C ASN A 187 -7.90 -23.19 -9.49
#